data_d95a0d75fce49de32cd64eb7a00b72f3
#
_entry.id   d95a0d75fce49de32cd64eb7a00b72f3
#
_cell.length_a   1.000
_cell.length_b   1.000
_cell.length_c   1.000
_cell.angle_alpha   90.00
_cell.angle_beta   90.00
_cell.angle_gamma   90.00
#
_symmetry.space_group_name_H-M   'P 1'
#
loop_
_entity.id
_entity.type
_entity.pdbx_description
1 polymer ?
#
loop_
_entity_poly.entity_id
_entity_poly.type
_entity_poly.pdbx_seq_one_letter_code
_entity_poly.pdbx_strand_id
1 'polypeptide(L)'
;MATGIPTNRTNIELPVEVSSEILQKTQQGSVVMQLARQIALPGRGAQIPVITGDPTADWVTETGSKPVSNPSLSKKIMQGHKLAVIVPFSNEFRRDASALYNALIDRLPAALGKQFDKTVFFGPASSLANFDDFSTVSTQALDATSKNAYDGIVAAEVDINGQGGVVNGYVFSPQGRGILLATKDGDGRPLFNSIVDGNIPTILGAPVQLTDAAYQAGTQASGTTAYGPDVVGFAGDWSHALYGIVEGVNIDFAEQATLSIKEGSDIVPLNLWQRNMFAVRAEIEIGFVAETNYFNALTRKHSA
;
A
#
# COMPACT_ATOMS: atom_id res chain seq x y z
N MET A 1 -53.49 11.57 10.45
CA MET A 1 -52.29 11.57 9.57
C MET A 1 -51.10 11.92 10.44
N ALA A 2 -50.31 10.94 10.83
CA ALA A 2 -49.10 11.18 11.59
C ALA A 2 -47.99 11.49 10.58
N THR A 3 -47.59 12.74 10.52
CA THR A 3 -46.37 13.19 9.80
C THR A 3 -45.16 12.57 10.47
N GLY A 4 -44.60 11.56 9.81
CA GLY A 4 -43.32 10.98 10.25
C GLY A 4 -42.23 12.08 10.27
N ILE A 5 -41.69 12.32 11.43
CA ILE A 5 -40.50 13.13 11.59
C ILE A 5 -39.36 12.38 10.92
N PRO A 6 -38.72 12.93 9.90
CA PRO A 6 -37.54 12.29 9.31
C PRO A 6 -36.43 12.28 10.35
N THR A 7 -36.18 11.11 10.92
CA THR A 7 -35.04 10.87 11.83
C THR A 7 -33.73 10.63 11.08
N ASN A 8 -33.57 11.26 9.94
CA ASN A 8 -32.28 11.29 9.23
C ASN A 8 -31.41 12.41 9.80
N ARG A 9 -30.70 12.11 10.86
CA ARG A 9 -29.45 12.81 11.16
C ARG A 9 -28.34 12.16 10.33
N THR A 10 -28.52 12.26 9.05
CA THR A 10 -27.47 12.02 8.06
C THR A 10 -26.46 13.17 8.16
N ASN A 11 -25.23 12.80 8.31
CA ASN A 11 -24.04 13.63 8.10
C ASN A 11 -23.82 14.69 9.18
N ILE A 12 -23.16 14.30 10.25
CA ILE A 12 -22.21 15.22 10.88
C ILE A 12 -21.06 15.30 9.86
N GLU A 13 -21.16 16.27 8.95
CA GLU A 13 -20.00 16.64 8.11
C GLU A 13 -18.92 17.10 9.07
N LEU A 14 -17.83 16.34 9.13
CA LEU A 14 -16.65 16.77 9.87
C LEU A 14 -16.18 18.09 9.26
N PRO A 15 -15.79 19.10 10.08
CA PRO A 15 -15.18 20.30 9.56
C PRO A 15 -14.02 19.94 8.63
N VAL A 16 -13.83 20.70 7.56
CA VAL A 16 -12.78 20.46 6.54
C VAL A 16 -11.39 20.32 7.17
N GLU A 17 -11.13 21.05 8.25
CA GLU A 17 -9.87 20.99 9.00
C GLU A 17 -9.63 19.61 9.65
N VAL A 18 -10.67 19.03 10.27
CA VAL A 18 -10.58 17.70 10.90
C VAL A 18 -10.42 16.59 9.84
N SER A 19 -11.15 16.70 8.74
CA SER A 19 -11.00 15.75 7.62
C SER A 19 -9.60 15.78 7.03
N SER A 20 -8.97 16.96 6.90
CA SER A 20 -7.61 17.09 6.38
C SER A 20 -6.56 16.49 7.33
N GLU A 21 -6.72 16.66 8.64
CA GLU A 21 -5.83 16.09 9.65
C GLU A 21 -5.90 14.55 9.65
N ILE A 22 -7.11 13.99 9.56
CA ILE A 22 -7.31 12.54 9.48
C ILE A 22 -6.69 11.97 8.22
N LEU A 23 -6.83 12.66 7.09
CA LEU A 23 -6.20 12.26 5.84
C LEU A 23 -4.67 12.28 5.94
N GLN A 24 -4.09 13.31 6.56
CA GLN A 24 -2.65 13.37 6.82
C GLN A 24 -2.17 12.20 7.69
N LYS A 25 -2.90 11.86 8.76
CA LYS A 25 -2.60 10.69 9.59
C LYS A 25 -2.67 9.38 8.79
N THR A 26 -3.60 9.26 7.85
CA THR A 26 -3.70 8.09 6.96
C THR A 26 -2.50 8.03 6.01
N GLN A 27 -2.13 9.15 5.40
CA GLN A 27 -0.95 9.24 4.52
C GLN A 27 0.35 8.93 5.27
N GLN A 28 0.51 9.43 6.50
CA GLN A 28 1.66 9.11 7.35
C GLN A 28 1.71 7.63 7.75
N GLY A 29 0.57 6.97 7.86
CA GLY A 29 0.44 5.54 8.16
C GLY A 29 0.67 4.62 6.95
N SER A 30 0.72 5.16 5.73
CA SER A 30 0.91 4.41 4.48
C SER A 30 2.24 4.77 3.84
N VAL A 31 3.09 3.79 3.63
CA VAL A 31 4.37 3.95 2.93
C VAL A 31 4.16 4.18 1.44
N VAL A 32 3.17 3.51 0.84
CA VAL A 32 2.82 3.70 -0.58
C VAL A 32 2.38 5.14 -0.83
N MET A 33 1.55 5.73 0.04
CA MET A 33 1.12 7.11 -0.11
C MET A 33 2.25 8.14 0.09
N GLN A 34 3.33 7.77 0.80
CA GLN A 34 4.50 8.62 0.99
C GLN A 34 5.44 8.60 -0.22
N LEU A 35 5.54 7.47 -0.91
CA LEU A 35 6.47 7.27 -2.03
C LEU A 35 5.82 7.56 -3.38
N ALA A 36 4.57 7.13 -3.58
CA ALA A 36 3.86 7.32 -4.84
C ALA A 36 3.30 8.74 -4.98
N ARG A 37 3.12 9.17 -6.23
CA ARG A 37 2.58 10.50 -6.52
C ARG A 37 1.05 10.52 -6.39
N GLN A 38 0.54 11.50 -5.65
CA GLN A 38 -0.90 11.73 -5.52
C GLN A 38 -1.47 12.46 -6.74
N ILE A 39 -2.65 12.02 -7.20
CA ILE A 39 -3.47 12.74 -8.18
C ILE A 39 -4.90 12.93 -7.66
N ALA A 40 -5.58 13.96 -8.15
CA ALA A 40 -7.01 14.11 -7.88
C ALA A 40 -7.79 13.11 -8.74
N LEU A 41 -8.63 12.28 -8.11
CA LEU A 41 -9.41 11.27 -8.79
C LEU A 41 -10.90 11.65 -8.75
N PRO A 42 -11.54 11.95 -9.89
CA PRO A 42 -12.99 12.16 -9.92
C PRO A 42 -13.73 10.85 -9.67
N GLY A 43 -14.93 10.90 -9.09
CA GLY A 43 -15.71 9.72 -8.69
C GLY A 43 -16.06 8.75 -9.84
N ARG A 44 -15.90 9.16 -11.08
CA ARG A 44 -16.06 8.30 -12.28
C ARG A 44 -14.78 7.58 -12.68
N GLY A 45 -13.69 7.75 -11.93
CA GLY A 45 -12.36 7.32 -12.32
C GLY A 45 -11.66 8.33 -13.25
N ALA A 46 -10.37 8.13 -13.47
CA ALA A 46 -9.56 8.92 -14.37
C ALA A 46 -8.87 8.04 -15.41
N GLN A 47 -8.79 8.52 -16.63
CA GLN A 47 -7.95 7.93 -17.66
C GLN A 47 -6.57 8.60 -17.59
N ILE A 48 -5.55 7.80 -17.34
CA ILE A 48 -4.17 8.28 -17.25
C ILE A 48 -3.48 7.90 -18.56
N PRO A 49 -3.09 8.88 -19.38
CA PRO A 49 -2.31 8.59 -20.58
C PRO A 49 -0.91 8.14 -20.18
N VAL A 50 -0.48 7.00 -20.69
CA VAL A 50 0.86 6.45 -20.51
C VAL A 50 1.54 6.43 -21.86
N ILE A 51 2.74 7.00 -21.95
CA ILE A 51 3.56 6.93 -23.15
C ILE A 51 4.25 5.57 -23.13
N THR A 52 3.91 4.70 -24.09
CA THR A 52 4.46 3.33 -24.17
C THR A 52 5.57 3.21 -25.21
N GLY A 53 5.86 4.24 -25.94
CA GLY A 53 6.97 4.28 -26.89
C GLY A 53 7.45 5.70 -27.12
N ASP A 54 8.72 5.94 -26.85
CA ASP A 54 9.36 7.23 -27.05
C ASP A 54 9.57 7.53 -28.55
N PRO A 55 9.48 8.83 -28.94
CA PRO A 55 9.83 9.21 -30.29
C PRO A 55 11.33 8.97 -30.55
N THR A 56 11.63 8.31 -31.68
CA THR A 56 13.02 8.10 -32.11
C THR A 56 13.50 9.25 -32.99
N ALA A 57 14.72 9.71 -32.71
CA ALA A 57 15.40 10.74 -33.53
C ALA A 57 16.55 10.07 -34.27
N ASP A 58 16.69 10.41 -35.56
CA ASP A 58 17.79 9.96 -36.41
C ASP A 58 18.55 11.14 -37.02
N TRP A 59 19.83 10.94 -37.30
CA TRP A 59 20.68 11.89 -37.98
C TRP A 59 20.33 11.96 -39.47
N VAL A 60 20.13 13.17 -39.97
CA VAL A 60 19.74 13.43 -41.35
C VAL A 60 20.80 14.26 -42.07
N THR A 61 21.16 13.90 -43.29
CA THR A 61 22.02 14.70 -44.15
C THR A 61 21.32 15.94 -44.63
N GLU A 62 22.04 16.96 -45.11
CA GLU A 62 21.57 18.31 -45.44
C GLU A 62 20.35 18.34 -46.40
N THR A 63 20.17 17.36 -47.26
CA THR A 63 19.02 17.21 -48.16
C THR A 63 18.19 15.96 -47.95
N GLY A 64 18.47 15.21 -46.88
CA GLY A 64 17.79 13.93 -46.57
C GLY A 64 16.37 14.11 -46.05
N SER A 65 15.51 13.13 -46.35
CA SER A 65 14.16 13.08 -45.80
C SER A 65 14.21 12.86 -44.28
N LYS A 66 13.51 13.69 -43.51
CA LYS A 66 13.44 13.59 -42.06
C LYS A 66 12.52 12.41 -41.67
N PRO A 67 12.96 11.49 -40.78
CA PRO A 67 12.13 10.40 -40.32
C PRO A 67 10.96 10.92 -39.52
N VAL A 68 9.79 10.30 -39.68
CA VAL A 68 8.60 10.57 -38.87
C VAL A 68 8.53 9.50 -37.80
N SER A 69 8.62 9.88 -36.54
CA SER A 69 8.41 9.00 -35.41
C SER A 69 6.97 9.15 -34.88
N ASN A 70 6.28 8.03 -34.68
CA ASN A 70 4.95 8.00 -34.07
C ASN A 70 5.08 7.42 -32.65
N PRO A 71 5.04 8.26 -31.61
CA PRO A 71 5.00 7.75 -30.24
C PRO A 71 3.72 6.96 -30.01
N SER A 72 3.82 5.82 -29.33
CA SER A 72 2.66 5.05 -28.95
C SER A 72 2.14 5.53 -27.59
N LEU A 73 0.82 5.75 -27.52
CA LEU A 73 0.12 6.15 -26.31
C LEU A 73 -0.82 5.02 -25.89
N SER A 74 -0.72 4.62 -24.65
CA SER A 74 -1.67 3.74 -23.99
C SER A 74 -2.49 4.52 -22.97
N LYS A 75 -3.59 3.91 -22.50
CA LYS A 75 -4.43 4.49 -21.46
C LYS A 75 -4.55 3.51 -20.34
N LYS A 76 -4.14 3.90 -19.14
CA LYS A 76 -4.50 3.20 -17.91
C LYS A 76 -5.70 3.90 -17.28
N ILE A 77 -6.66 3.13 -16.81
CA ILE A 77 -7.84 3.64 -16.12
C ILE A 77 -7.60 3.42 -14.63
N MET A 78 -7.68 4.50 -13.84
CA MET A 78 -7.70 4.42 -12.38
C MET A 78 -9.14 4.57 -11.91
N GLN A 79 -9.58 3.68 -11.05
CA GLN A 79 -10.91 3.71 -10.43
C GLN A 79 -10.76 3.73 -8.91
N GLY A 80 -11.59 4.54 -8.23
CA GLY A 80 -11.67 4.55 -6.77
C GLY A 80 -12.41 3.34 -6.25
N HIS A 81 -11.89 2.76 -5.17
CA HIS A 81 -12.50 1.67 -4.43
C HIS A 81 -12.64 2.05 -2.98
N LYS A 82 -13.76 1.67 -2.35
CA LYS A 82 -14.02 1.96 -0.95
C LYS A 82 -13.30 0.98 -0.05
N LEU A 83 -12.49 1.53 0.84
CA LEU A 83 -11.85 0.83 1.93
C LEU A 83 -12.46 1.33 3.23
N ALA A 84 -13.06 0.42 4.02
CA ALA A 84 -13.76 0.79 5.23
C ALA A 84 -13.45 -0.16 6.39
N VAL A 85 -13.54 0.37 7.59
CA VAL A 85 -13.46 -0.38 8.85
C VAL A 85 -14.60 0.05 9.76
N ILE A 86 -15.26 -0.91 10.41
CA ILE A 86 -16.32 -0.66 11.40
C ILE A 86 -15.89 -1.28 12.72
N VAL A 87 -15.92 -0.49 13.78
CA VAL A 87 -15.58 -0.94 15.14
C VAL A 87 -16.76 -0.66 16.06
N PRO A 88 -17.42 -1.71 16.63
CA PRO A 88 -18.47 -1.54 17.62
C PRO A 88 -17.88 -1.26 19.02
N PHE A 89 -18.50 -0.36 19.76
CA PHE A 89 -18.15 0.02 21.12
C PHE A 89 -19.37 0.00 22.02
N SER A 90 -19.18 -0.33 23.30
CA SER A 90 -20.21 -0.15 24.32
C SER A 90 -20.24 1.31 24.78
N ASN A 91 -21.43 1.84 25.10
CA ASN A 91 -21.58 3.18 25.66
C ASN A 91 -20.92 3.32 27.04
N GLU A 92 -20.83 2.23 27.79
CA GLU A 92 -20.11 2.17 29.07
C GLU A 92 -18.61 2.32 28.86
N PHE A 93 -18.03 1.66 27.85
CA PHE A 93 -16.63 1.78 27.50
C PHE A 93 -16.25 3.24 27.16
N ARG A 94 -17.08 3.92 26.36
CA ARG A 94 -16.87 5.34 26.02
C ARG A 94 -16.88 6.24 27.27
N ARG A 95 -17.75 5.94 28.23
CA ARG A 95 -17.88 6.71 29.47
C ARG A 95 -16.72 6.44 30.43
N ASP A 96 -16.38 5.18 30.62
CA ASP A 96 -15.49 4.74 31.71
C ASP A 96 -14.01 4.71 31.25
N ALA A 97 -13.76 4.56 29.95
CA ALA A 97 -12.42 4.49 29.37
C ALA A 97 -12.23 5.45 28.18
N SER A 98 -12.61 6.70 28.33
CA SER A 98 -12.62 7.71 27.26
C SER A 98 -11.24 7.91 26.62
N ALA A 99 -10.15 7.86 27.39
CA ALA A 99 -8.79 7.96 26.86
C ALA A 99 -8.44 6.80 25.93
N LEU A 100 -8.85 5.58 26.27
CA LEU A 100 -8.63 4.40 25.43
C LEU A 100 -9.50 4.43 24.18
N TYR A 101 -10.74 4.91 24.30
CA TYR A 101 -11.64 5.14 23.16
C TYR A 101 -11.01 6.11 22.15
N ASN A 102 -10.53 7.26 22.59
CA ASN A 102 -9.89 8.25 21.73
C ASN A 102 -8.63 7.66 21.07
N ALA A 103 -7.80 6.92 21.81
CA ALA A 103 -6.62 6.27 21.26
C ALA A 103 -6.96 5.20 20.19
N LEU A 104 -8.11 4.53 20.29
CA LEU A 104 -8.57 3.60 19.26
C LEU A 104 -9.05 4.33 18.00
N ILE A 105 -9.80 5.42 18.16
CA ILE A 105 -10.23 6.27 17.04
C ILE A 105 -9.03 6.82 16.27
N ASP A 106 -8.01 7.30 16.96
CA ASP A 106 -6.78 7.82 16.35
C ASP A 106 -5.99 6.76 15.56
N ARG A 107 -6.23 5.48 15.81
CA ARG A 107 -5.59 4.37 15.06
C ARG A 107 -6.33 3.97 13.79
N LEU A 108 -7.60 4.36 13.61
CA LEU A 108 -8.39 3.97 12.44
C LEU A 108 -7.77 4.45 11.11
N PRO A 109 -7.31 5.72 11.00
CA PRO A 109 -6.66 6.19 9.78
C PRO A 109 -5.40 5.38 9.41
N ALA A 110 -4.56 5.08 10.40
CA ALA A 110 -3.36 4.28 10.18
C ALA A 110 -3.68 2.84 9.76
N ALA A 111 -4.78 2.26 10.28
CA ALA A 111 -5.24 0.93 9.88
C ALA A 111 -5.72 0.91 8.42
N LEU A 112 -6.40 1.97 7.95
CA LEU A 112 -6.78 2.13 6.54
C LEU A 112 -5.53 2.24 5.65
N GLY A 113 -4.56 3.08 6.02
CA GLY A 113 -3.30 3.22 5.29
C GLY A 113 -2.53 1.91 5.19
N LYS A 114 -2.41 1.18 6.29
CA LYS A 114 -1.76 -0.14 6.31
C LYS A 114 -2.46 -1.19 5.44
N GLN A 115 -3.80 -1.22 5.46
CA GLN A 115 -4.56 -2.14 4.61
C GLN A 115 -4.46 -1.77 3.13
N PHE A 116 -4.40 -0.48 2.80
CA PHE A 116 -4.12 -0.02 1.46
C PHE A 116 -2.74 -0.49 0.99
N ASP A 117 -1.68 -0.27 1.79
CA ASP A 117 -0.33 -0.75 1.49
C ASP A 117 -0.31 -2.26 1.22
N LYS A 118 -0.96 -3.04 2.09
CA LYS A 118 -1.04 -4.49 1.92
C LYS A 118 -1.74 -4.90 0.63
N THR A 119 -2.79 -4.15 0.23
CA THR A 119 -3.49 -4.40 -1.04
C THR A 119 -2.62 -4.08 -2.24
N VAL A 120 -1.84 -3.00 -2.19
CA VAL A 120 -0.89 -2.65 -3.25
C VAL A 120 0.23 -3.67 -3.37
N PHE A 121 0.79 -4.15 -2.25
CA PHE A 121 1.92 -5.08 -2.27
C PHE A 121 1.53 -6.50 -2.70
N PHE A 122 0.38 -6.99 -2.28
CA PHE A 122 0.03 -8.42 -2.43
C PHE A 122 -1.28 -8.68 -3.17
N GLY A 123 -1.91 -7.64 -3.65
CA GLY A 123 -3.21 -7.71 -4.28
C GLY A 123 -4.37 -7.78 -3.28
N PRO A 124 -5.57 -7.45 -3.73
CA PRO A 124 -6.78 -7.52 -2.93
C PRO A 124 -7.26 -8.97 -2.76
N ALA A 125 -7.97 -9.24 -1.67
CA ALA A 125 -8.60 -10.55 -1.43
C ALA A 125 -9.69 -10.90 -2.48
N SER A 126 -10.28 -9.89 -3.11
CA SER A 126 -11.19 -10.02 -4.25
C SER A 126 -10.74 -9.07 -5.35
N SER A 127 -10.85 -9.49 -6.61
CA SER A 127 -10.42 -8.67 -7.76
C SER A 127 -11.07 -7.29 -7.74
N LEU A 128 -10.24 -6.25 -7.75
CA LEU A 128 -10.66 -4.85 -7.92
C LEU A 128 -10.41 -4.43 -9.36
N ALA A 129 -11.43 -3.90 -10.04
CA ALA A 129 -11.30 -3.46 -11.42
C ALA A 129 -10.41 -2.21 -11.51
N ASN A 130 -9.49 -2.18 -12.46
CA ASN A 130 -8.61 -1.03 -12.69
C ASN A 130 -7.82 -0.58 -11.44
N PHE A 131 -7.35 -1.56 -10.67
CA PHE A 131 -6.47 -1.39 -9.54
C PHE A 131 -5.23 -2.27 -9.78
N ASP A 132 -4.07 -1.66 -9.89
CA ASP A 132 -2.82 -2.39 -10.05
C ASP A 132 -2.25 -2.80 -8.69
N ASP A 133 -1.53 -3.91 -8.66
CA ASP A 133 -0.84 -4.40 -7.46
C ASP A 133 0.54 -4.99 -7.83
N PHE A 134 1.35 -5.26 -6.82
CA PHE A 134 2.69 -5.81 -6.98
C PHE A 134 2.77 -7.33 -6.78
N SER A 135 1.65 -8.04 -6.82
CA SER A 135 1.63 -9.50 -6.64
C SER A 135 2.33 -10.27 -7.78
N THR A 136 2.45 -9.65 -8.95
CA THR A 136 3.00 -10.25 -10.17
C THR A 136 4.34 -9.66 -10.62
N VAL A 137 4.95 -8.77 -9.83
CA VAL A 137 6.25 -8.17 -10.16
C VAL A 137 7.39 -9.20 -10.10
N SER A 138 8.47 -8.93 -10.78
CA SER A 138 9.70 -9.75 -10.71
C SER A 138 10.18 -9.90 -9.27
N THR A 139 10.77 -11.05 -8.94
CA THR A 139 11.25 -11.34 -7.60
C THR A 139 12.76 -11.51 -7.57
N GLN A 140 13.43 -10.94 -6.55
CA GLN A 140 14.87 -11.09 -6.33
C GLN A 140 15.12 -11.62 -4.92
N ALA A 141 15.90 -12.72 -4.82
CA ALA A 141 16.19 -13.35 -3.54
C ALA A 141 17.35 -12.65 -2.83
N LEU A 142 17.14 -12.30 -1.56
CA LEU A 142 18.16 -11.70 -0.69
C LEU A 142 19.09 -12.74 -0.03
N ASP A 143 18.72 -14.01 -0.07
CA ASP A 143 19.43 -15.14 0.54
C ASP A 143 19.71 -16.27 -0.46
N ALA A 144 19.93 -15.93 -1.72
CA ALA A 144 20.28 -16.91 -2.74
C ALA A 144 21.60 -17.63 -2.38
N THR A 145 21.70 -18.90 -2.77
CA THR A 145 22.89 -19.71 -2.49
C THR A 145 24.18 -19.02 -3.03
N SER A 146 25.17 -18.83 -2.20
CA SER A 146 26.43 -18.16 -2.49
C SER A 146 26.34 -16.66 -2.80
N LYS A 147 25.22 -16.01 -2.45
CA LYS A 147 25.01 -14.57 -2.57
C LYS A 147 24.57 -13.99 -1.23
N ASN A 148 24.91 -12.74 -0.99
CA ASN A 148 24.43 -12.02 0.18
C ASN A 148 23.26 -11.08 -0.20
N ALA A 149 22.67 -10.43 0.80
CA ALA A 149 21.52 -9.55 0.54
C ALA A 149 21.89 -8.34 -0.35
N TYR A 150 23.14 -7.91 -0.35
CA TYR A 150 23.63 -6.86 -1.23
C TYR A 150 23.49 -7.26 -2.71
N ASP A 151 23.92 -8.49 -3.04
CA ASP A 151 23.81 -9.00 -4.41
C ASP A 151 22.35 -9.07 -4.88
N GLY A 152 21.42 -9.43 -3.99
CA GLY A 152 19.99 -9.46 -4.29
C GLY A 152 19.41 -8.06 -4.55
N ILE A 153 19.85 -7.05 -3.78
CA ILE A 153 19.44 -5.66 -3.98
C ILE A 153 20.01 -5.12 -5.30
N VAL A 154 21.28 -5.36 -5.58
CA VAL A 154 21.92 -4.96 -6.84
C VAL A 154 21.21 -5.63 -8.04
N ALA A 155 20.84 -6.91 -7.92
CA ALA A 155 20.10 -7.60 -8.97
C ALA A 155 18.72 -6.95 -9.24
N ALA A 156 18.03 -6.50 -8.19
CA ALA A 156 16.77 -5.76 -8.34
C ALA A 156 16.98 -4.41 -9.05
N GLU A 157 18.05 -3.67 -8.70
CA GLU A 157 18.38 -2.43 -9.41
C GLU A 157 18.71 -2.66 -10.89
N VAL A 158 19.53 -3.68 -11.18
CA VAL A 158 19.92 -4.01 -12.56
C VAL A 158 18.69 -4.36 -13.39
N ASP A 159 17.74 -5.09 -12.83
CA ASP A 159 16.48 -5.44 -13.52
C ASP A 159 15.64 -4.20 -13.85
N ILE A 160 15.45 -3.30 -12.87
CA ILE A 160 14.71 -2.05 -13.04
C ILE A 160 15.43 -1.10 -14.01
N ASN A 161 16.75 -0.97 -13.90
CA ASN A 161 17.55 -0.15 -14.81
C ASN A 161 17.48 -0.69 -16.25
N GLY A 162 17.38 -2.01 -16.42
CA GLY A 162 17.16 -2.66 -17.72
C GLY A 162 15.85 -2.26 -18.39
N GLN A 163 14.85 -1.86 -17.62
CA GLN A 163 13.58 -1.31 -18.11
C GLN A 163 13.62 0.22 -18.32
N GLY A 164 14.74 0.88 -18.01
CA GLY A 164 14.90 2.33 -18.10
C GLY A 164 14.47 3.12 -16.86
N GLY A 165 14.10 2.43 -15.77
CA GLY A 165 13.78 3.05 -14.48
C GLY A 165 15.02 3.27 -13.60
N VAL A 166 14.88 4.06 -12.56
CA VAL A 166 15.91 4.26 -11.53
C VAL A 166 15.27 4.05 -10.16
N VAL A 167 15.82 3.12 -9.37
CA VAL A 167 15.29 2.87 -8.02
C VAL A 167 15.41 4.13 -7.17
N ASN A 168 14.29 4.66 -6.73
CA ASN A 168 14.19 5.87 -5.91
C ASN A 168 13.56 5.61 -4.54
N GLY A 169 13.25 4.35 -4.21
CA GLY A 169 12.75 3.97 -2.89
C GLY A 169 12.73 2.47 -2.67
N TYR A 170 13.09 2.10 -1.44
CA TYR A 170 12.99 0.74 -0.93
C TYR A 170 11.96 0.68 0.18
N VAL A 171 11.18 -0.38 0.18
CA VAL A 171 10.23 -0.68 1.27
C VAL A 171 10.60 -2.04 1.85
N PHE A 172 10.85 -2.10 3.14
CA PHE A 172 11.17 -3.34 3.84
C PHE A 172 10.19 -3.62 4.98
N SER A 173 9.98 -4.89 5.21
CA SER A 173 9.36 -5.36 6.45
C SER A 173 10.40 -5.40 7.59
N PRO A 174 9.97 -5.47 8.86
CA PRO A 174 10.89 -5.70 9.99
C PRO A 174 11.76 -6.96 9.81
N GLN A 175 11.21 -8.00 9.17
CA GLN A 175 11.92 -9.24 8.83
C GLN A 175 13.02 -8.98 7.77
N GLY A 176 12.69 -8.20 6.73
CA GLY A 176 13.64 -7.79 5.70
C GLY A 176 14.77 -6.93 6.28
N ARG A 177 14.43 -5.98 7.16
CA ARG A 177 15.44 -5.21 7.89
C ARG A 177 16.40 -6.11 8.68
N GLY A 178 15.88 -7.17 9.31
CA GLY A 178 16.72 -8.14 10.02
C GLY A 178 17.76 -8.81 9.13
N ILE A 179 17.42 -9.13 7.89
CA ILE A 179 18.34 -9.69 6.90
C ILE A 179 19.44 -8.69 6.55
N LEU A 180 19.08 -7.42 6.32
CA LEU A 180 20.04 -6.37 6.00
C LEU A 180 21.06 -6.16 7.14
N LEU A 181 20.57 -6.13 8.38
CA LEU A 181 21.42 -5.98 9.56
C LEU A 181 22.36 -7.19 9.77
N ALA A 182 21.94 -8.37 9.37
CA ALA A 182 22.74 -9.59 9.48
C ALA A 182 23.79 -9.72 8.35
N THR A 183 23.65 -8.94 7.27
CA THR A 183 24.52 -9.04 6.09
C THR A 183 25.90 -8.44 6.37
N LYS A 184 26.94 -9.25 6.14
CA LYS A 184 28.35 -8.90 6.40
C LYS A 184 29.19 -9.10 5.15
N ASP A 185 30.31 -8.40 5.09
CA ASP A 185 31.36 -8.63 4.12
C ASP A 185 32.18 -9.90 4.43
N GLY A 186 33.17 -10.21 3.59
CA GLY A 186 34.07 -11.35 3.79
C GLY A 186 34.94 -11.25 5.06
N ASP A 187 35.09 -10.07 5.63
CA ASP A 187 35.84 -9.79 6.86
C ASP A 187 34.95 -9.74 8.10
N GLY A 188 33.63 -9.99 7.93
CA GLY A 188 32.66 -9.98 9.03
C GLY A 188 32.11 -8.60 9.42
N ARG A 189 32.35 -7.55 8.63
CA ARG A 189 31.85 -6.20 8.86
C ARG A 189 30.44 -6.05 8.31
N PRO A 190 29.53 -5.32 9.01
CA PRO A 190 28.21 -5.01 8.50
C PRO A 190 28.29 -4.20 7.20
N LEU A 191 27.49 -4.57 6.19
CA LEU A 191 27.48 -3.87 4.89
C LEU A 191 26.53 -2.67 4.87
N PHE A 192 25.40 -2.72 5.58
CA PHE A 192 24.32 -1.73 5.44
C PHE A 192 24.20 -0.74 6.59
N ASN A 193 24.89 -0.95 7.70
CA ASN A 193 24.77 -0.04 8.85
C ASN A 193 26.13 0.24 9.48
N SER A 194 26.27 1.45 10.00
CA SER A 194 27.30 1.73 10.99
C SER A 194 26.88 1.09 12.33
N ILE A 195 27.83 0.48 13.02
CA ILE A 195 27.62 -0.10 14.37
C ILE A 195 27.06 0.94 15.35
N VAL A 196 27.27 2.23 15.08
CA VAL A 196 26.88 3.35 15.95
C VAL A 196 25.41 3.74 15.75
N ASP A 197 24.90 3.74 14.54
CA ASP A 197 23.59 4.35 14.26
C ASP A 197 22.43 3.35 14.26
N GLY A 198 22.69 2.05 14.04
CA GLY A 198 21.66 0.99 14.08
C GLY A 198 20.48 1.17 13.10
N ASN A 199 20.50 2.21 12.29
CA ASN A 199 19.48 2.53 11.32
C ASN A 199 20.03 2.42 9.88
N ILE A 200 19.17 2.02 8.94
CA ILE A 200 19.49 1.97 7.51
C ILE A 200 18.59 3.04 6.82
N PRO A 201 19.02 4.30 6.78
CA PRO A 201 18.19 5.36 6.22
C PRO A 201 18.15 5.31 4.69
N THR A 202 19.23 4.84 4.05
CA THR A 202 19.37 4.75 2.59
C THR A 202 20.11 3.48 2.18
N ILE A 203 19.77 2.95 1.03
CA ILE A 203 20.47 1.86 0.34
C ILE A 203 20.75 2.34 -1.08
N LEU A 204 22.01 2.26 -1.52
CA LEU A 204 22.45 2.69 -2.85
C LEU A 204 21.96 4.10 -3.23
N GLY A 205 21.84 4.98 -2.24
CA GLY A 205 21.37 6.38 -2.42
C GLY A 205 19.86 6.60 -2.35
N ALA A 206 19.05 5.53 -2.38
CA ALA A 206 17.61 5.62 -2.27
C ALA A 206 17.12 5.44 -0.82
N PRO A 207 16.06 6.17 -0.39
CA PRO A 207 15.52 6.07 0.96
C PRO A 207 14.89 4.71 1.23
N VAL A 208 15.00 4.28 2.49
CA VAL A 208 14.40 3.04 2.99
C VAL A 208 13.23 3.35 3.89
N GLN A 209 12.07 2.82 3.55
CA GLN A 209 10.86 2.88 4.38
C GLN A 209 10.59 1.52 5.03
N LEU A 210 10.09 1.54 6.26
CA LEU A 210 9.80 0.34 7.03
C LEU A 210 8.29 0.23 7.28
N THR A 211 7.70 -0.89 6.88
CA THR A 211 6.31 -1.21 7.18
C THR A 211 6.13 -2.73 7.33
N ASP A 212 5.35 -3.14 8.30
CA ASP A 212 4.96 -4.55 8.45
C ASP A 212 3.96 -5.01 7.38
N ALA A 213 3.34 -4.07 6.65
CA ALA A 213 2.49 -4.37 5.51
C ALA A 213 3.25 -4.98 4.32
N ALA A 214 4.58 -4.80 4.23
CA ALA A 214 5.42 -5.34 3.15
C ALA A 214 5.90 -6.78 3.40
N TYR A 215 5.33 -7.49 4.37
CA TYR A 215 5.65 -8.89 4.64
C TYR A 215 4.52 -9.83 4.24
N GLN A 216 4.89 -10.88 3.51
CA GLN A 216 4.01 -12.02 3.26
C GLN A 216 4.83 -13.31 3.38
N ALA A 217 4.36 -14.20 4.25
CA ALA A 217 4.95 -15.53 4.37
C ALA A 217 4.67 -16.36 3.11
N GLY A 218 5.66 -17.12 2.69
CA GLY A 218 5.51 -18.04 1.58
C GLY A 218 4.43 -19.10 1.88
N THR A 219 3.62 -19.41 0.88
CA THR A 219 2.58 -20.43 0.99
C THR A 219 3.07 -21.77 0.50
N GLN A 220 2.62 -22.84 1.15
CA GLN A 220 2.87 -24.20 0.70
C GLN A 220 1.99 -24.49 -0.53
N ALA A 221 2.62 -24.87 -1.63
CA ALA A 221 1.87 -25.31 -2.80
C ALA A 221 1.20 -26.67 -2.55
N SER A 222 0.01 -26.85 -3.08
CA SER A 222 -0.72 -28.13 -2.96
C SER A 222 0.11 -29.29 -3.51
N GLY A 223 0.25 -30.34 -2.70
CA GLY A 223 0.99 -31.55 -3.07
C GLY A 223 2.51 -31.50 -2.85
N THR A 224 3.04 -30.43 -2.24
CA THR A 224 4.46 -30.33 -1.85
C THR A 224 4.62 -30.06 -0.37
N THR A 225 5.79 -30.41 0.20
CA THR A 225 6.18 -30.02 1.56
C THR A 225 6.98 -28.70 1.59
N ALA A 226 7.37 -28.20 0.42
CA ALA A 226 8.15 -26.98 0.31
C ALA A 226 7.24 -25.75 0.31
N TYR A 227 7.64 -24.74 1.08
CA TYR A 227 7.03 -23.41 1.02
C TYR A 227 7.66 -22.58 -0.10
N GLY A 228 6.86 -21.72 -0.70
CA GLY A 228 7.38 -20.63 -1.53
C GLY A 228 8.22 -19.66 -0.70
N PRO A 229 8.96 -18.76 -1.35
CA PRO A 229 9.74 -17.76 -0.63
C PRO A 229 8.83 -16.75 0.10
N ASP A 230 9.30 -16.24 1.24
CA ASP A 230 8.68 -15.10 1.91
C ASP A 230 9.02 -13.83 1.14
N VAL A 231 8.03 -12.94 0.93
CA VAL A 231 8.29 -11.58 0.49
C VAL A 231 8.61 -10.73 1.71
N VAL A 232 9.73 -10.01 1.65
CA VAL A 232 10.24 -9.22 2.78
C VAL A 232 10.43 -7.75 2.47
N GLY A 233 10.22 -7.35 1.22
CA GLY A 233 10.32 -5.96 0.80
C GLY A 233 10.09 -5.77 -0.69
N PHE A 234 10.17 -4.53 -1.11
CA PHE A 234 10.03 -4.10 -2.51
C PHE A 234 11.06 -3.03 -2.83
N ALA A 235 11.56 -3.06 -4.06
CA ALA A 235 12.40 -2.02 -4.64
C ALA A 235 11.71 -1.50 -5.89
N GLY A 236 11.77 -0.19 -6.15
CA GLY A 236 11.13 0.33 -7.35
C GLY A 236 11.37 1.80 -7.63
N ASP A 237 10.97 2.17 -8.84
CA ASP A 237 10.83 3.55 -9.26
C ASP A 237 9.41 4.05 -9.00
N TRP A 238 9.21 4.67 -7.84
CA TRP A 238 7.92 5.15 -7.37
C TRP A 238 7.37 6.34 -8.16
N SER A 239 8.17 6.94 -9.06
CA SER A 239 7.67 7.96 -9.98
C SER A 239 6.63 7.40 -10.97
N HIS A 240 6.70 6.08 -11.22
CA HIS A 240 5.77 5.31 -12.05
C HIS A 240 4.57 4.73 -11.27
N ALA A 241 4.42 5.10 -9.99
CA ALA A 241 3.27 4.73 -9.17
C ALA A 241 2.42 5.97 -8.85
N LEU A 242 1.10 5.84 -9.04
CA LEU A 242 0.12 6.89 -8.82
C LEU A 242 -0.99 6.40 -7.92
N TYR A 243 -1.38 7.19 -6.93
CA TYR A 243 -2.62 6.95 -6.19
C TYR A 243 -3.55 8.15 -6.30
N GLY A 244 -4.85 7.87 -6.32
CA GLY A 244 -5.88 8.88 -6.41
C GLY A 244 -6.89 8.74 -5.29
N ILE A 245 -7.23 9.84 -4.63
CA ILE A 245 -8.26 9.90 -3.61
C ILE A 245 -9.49 10.54 -4.23
N VAL A 246 -10.63 9.82 -4.21
CA VAL A 246 -11.93 10.30 -4.65
C VAL A 246 -12.60 11.06 -3.52
N GLU A 247 -12.71 10.40 -2.37
CA GLU A 247 -13.28 10.94 -1.14
C GLU A 247 -12.29 10.70 -0.01
N GLY A 248 -12.00 11.74 0.75
CA GLY A 248 -11.12 11.66 1.91
C GLY A 248 -11.67 10.73 2.99
N VAL A 249 -10.94 10.59 4.08
CA VAL A 249 -11.39 9.73 5.19
C VAL A 249 -12.63 10.35 5.83
N ASN A 250 -13.73 9.59 5.81
CA ASN A 250 -14.96 9.91 6.50
C ASN A 250 -15.13 9.03 7.74
N ILE A 251 -15.50 9.64 8.87
CA ILE A 251 -15.77 8.92 10.12
C ILE A 251 -17.22 9.17 10.53
N ASP A 252 -18.01 8.09 10.52
CA ASP A 252 -19.42 8.11 10.88
C ASP A 252 -19.69 7.35 12.19
N PHE A 253 -20.67 7.81 12.93
CA PHE A 253 -21.14 7.19 14.15
C PHE A 253 -22.58 6.69 13.99
N ALA A 254 -22.85 5.45 14.38
CA ALA A 254 -24.17 4.87 14.35
C ALA A 254 -24.51 4.16 15.68
N GLU A 255 -25.67 4.51 16.24
CA GLU A 255 -26.19 3.88 17.47
C GLU A 255 -27.36 2.91 17.18
N GLN A 256 -27.97 3.03 15.99
CA GLN A 256 -29.21 2.32 15.62
C GLN A 256 -28.98 1.38 14.42
N ALA A 257 -27.84 0.68 14.40
CA ALA A 257 -27.51 -0.25 13.34
C ALA A 257 -27.48 -1.69 13.84
N THR A 258 -27.70 -2.62 12.90
CA THR A 258 -27.43 -4.05 13.13
C THR A 258 -26.21 -4.42 12.27
N LEU A 259 -25.16 -4.91 12.92
CA LEU A 259 -23.93 -5.34 12.29
C LEU A 259 -23.90 -6.85 12.17
N SER A 260 -23.33 -7.38 11.09
CA SER A 260 -22.99 -8.79 10.96
C SER A 260 -21.58 -9.02 11.49
N ILE A 261 -21.46 -9.68 12.63
CA ILE A 261 -20.18 -10.05 13.23
C ILE A 261 -19.88 -11.53 13.03
N LYS A 262 -18.60 -11.87 12.90
CA LYS A 262 -18.19 -13.27 12.80
C LYS A 262 -17.82 -13.79 14.20
N GLU A 263 -18.59 -14.76 14.69
CA GLU A 263 -18.30 -15.50 15.91
C GLU A 263 -17.89 -16.94 15.53
N GLY A 264 -16.60 -17.25 15.59
CA GLY A 264 -16.07 -18.52 15.10
C GLY A 264 -16.28 -18.69 13.58
N SER A 265 -17.09 -19.68 13.17
CA SER A 265 -17.48 -19.91 11.77
C SER A 265 -18.80 -19.22 11.37
N ASP A 266 -19.58 -18.75 12.33
CA ASP A 266 -20.93 -18.26 12.12
C ASP A 266 -20.99 -16.73 11.99
N ILE A 267 -21.93 -16.25 11.20
CA ILE A 267 -22.25 -14.81 11.09
C ILE A 267 -23.46 -14.54 11.96
N VAL A 268 -23.26 -13.74 13.01
CA VAL A 268 -24.30 -13.41 13.99
C VAL A 268 -24.66 -11.93 13.88
N PRO A 269 -25.97 -11.57 13.87
CA PRO A 269 -26.39 -10.19 13.89
C PRO A 269 -26.18 -9.56 15.28
N LEU A 270 -25.45 -8.45 15.33
CA LEU A 270 -25.26 -7.60 16.50
C LEU A 270 -26.16 -6.37 16.37
N ASN A 271 -27.24 -6.32 17.13
CA ASN A 271 -28.09 -5.13 17.21
C ASN A 271 -27.51 -4.16 18.25
N LEU A 272 -27.06 -2.99 17.80
CA LEU A 272 -26.39 -2.01 18.65
C LEU A 272 -27.35 -1.39 19.69
N TRP A 273 -28.57 -1.08 19.27
CA TRP A 273 -29.57 -0.49 20.15
C TRP A 273 -29.92 -1.39 21.34
N GLN A 274 -30.18 -2.67 21.08
CA GLN A 274 -30.57 -3.64 22.12
C GLN A 274 -29.46 -3.89 23.14
N ARG A 275 -28.19 -3.68 22.74
CA ARG A 275 -27.00 -3.97 23.58
C ARG A 275 -26.33 -2.71 24.13
N ASN A 276 -27.01 -1.55 24.04
CA ASN A 276 -26.43 -0.26 24.49
C ASN A 276 -25.05 0.00 23.90
N MET A 277 -24.92 -0.18 22.59
CA MET A 277 -23.68 -0.05 21.83
C MET A 277 -23.80 1.01 20.72
N PHE A 278 -22.69 1.50 20.26
CA PHE A 278 -22.58 2.30 19.05
C PHE A 278 -21.42 1.77 18.19
N ALA A 279 -21.40 2.10 16.93
CA ALA A 279 -20.31 1.75 16.04
C ALA A 279 -19.69 3.00 15.40
N VAL A 280 -18.39 2.94 15.21
CA VAL A 280 -17.63 3.94 14.46
C VAL A 280 -17.21 3.30 13.15
N ARG A 281 -17.53 3.95 12.02
CA ARG A 281 -17.12 3.57 10.69
C ARG A 281 -16.12 4.60 10.16
N ALA A 282 -14.95 4.14 9.76
CA ALA A 282 -14.02 4.96 8.99
C ALA A 282 -13.94 4.39 7.57
N GLU A 283 -14.09 5.24 6.56
CA GLU A 283 -13.98 4.85 5.16
C GLU A 283 -13.17 5.86 4.35
N ILE A 284 -12.50 5.37 3.30
CA ILE A 284 -11.80 6.16 2.30
C ILE A 284 -12.07 5.56 0.92
N GLU A 285 -12.20 6.40 -0.10
CA GLU A 285 -12.28 5.95 -1.49
C GLU A 285 -11.00 6.31 -2.23
N ILE A 286 -10.23 5.28 -2.61
CA ILE A 286 -8.89 5.40 -3.16
C ILE A 286 -8.69 4.46 -4.34
N GLY A 287 -7.93 4.92 -5.34
CA GLY A 287 -7.45 4.12 -6.46
C GLY A 287 -5.93 4.08 -6.52
N PHE A 288 -5.38 3.06 -7.15
CA PHE A 288 -3.94 2.90 -7.36
C PHE A 288 -3.67 2.36 -8.76
N VAL A 289 -2.64 2.91 -9.40
CA VAL A 289 -2.14 2.46 -10.71
C VAL A 289 -0.63 2.57 -10.71
N ALA A 290 0.06 1.55 -11.19
CA ALA A 290 1.51 1.54 -11.32
C ALA A 290 1.95 0.82 -12.59
N GLU A 291 3.12 1.16 -13.10
CA GLU A 291 3.80 0.41 -14.12
C GLU A 291 4.67 -0.65 -13.45
N THR A 292 4.15 -1.87 -13.34
CA THR A 292 4.72 -2.97 -12.55
C THR A 292 6.12 -3.39 -12.99
N ASN A 293 6.53 -3.10 -14.24
CA ASN A 293 7.86 -3.42 -14.77
C ASN A 293 9.00 -2.65 -14.06
N TYR A 294 8.68 -1.55 -13.39
CA TYR A 294 9.64 -0.72 -12.63
C TYR A 294 9.72 -1.09 -11.15
N PHE A 295 9.18 -2.26 -10.78
CA PHE A 295 9.16 -2.72 -9.39
C PHE A 295 9.63 -4.17 -9.29
N ASN A 296 10.34 -4.48 -8.21
CA ASN A 296 10.76 -5.83 -7.85
C ASN A 296 10.38 -6.16 -6.42
N ALA A 297 9.90 -7.39 -6.19
CA ALA A 297 9.71 -7.92 -4.86
C ALA A 297 11.01 -8.58 -4.36
N LEU A 298 11.38 -8.27 -3.14
CA LEU A 298 12.55 -8.82 -2.46
C LEU A 298 12.12 -10.00 -1.59
N THR A 299 12.72 -11.15 -1.82
CA THR A 299 12.30 -12.40 -1.19
C THR A 299 13.41 -13.04 -0.38
N ARG A 300 13.03 -13.95 0.53
CA ARG A 300 13.91 -14.87 1.22
C ARG A 300 13.32 -16.26 1.26
N LYS A 301 14.14 -17.27 1.54
CA LYS A 301 13.64 -18.61 1.82
C LYS A 301 12.71 -18.57 3.03
N HIS A 302 11.61 -19.29 2.95
CA HIS A 302 10.71 -19.45 4.09
C HIS A 302 11.47 -20.14 5.23
N SER A 303 11.46 -19.53 6.41
CA SER A 303 11.97 -20.16 7.65
C SER A 303 10.78 -20.77 8.38
N ALA A 304 10.72 -22.11 8.41
CA ALA A 304 9.73 -22.86 9.18
C ALA A 304 9.80 -22.54 10.68
#